data_2df803692a50ccc2d9a5f5e3c0a6802d
#
_entry.id   2df803692a50ccc2d9a5f5e3c0a6802d
#
_cell.length_a   1.000
_cell.length_b   1.000
_cell.length_c   1.000
_cell.angle_alpha   90.00
_cell.angle_beta   90.00
_cell.angle_gamma   90.00
#
_symmetry.space_group_name_H-M   'P 1'
#
loop_
_entity.id
_entity.type
_entity.pdbx_description
1 polymer ?
#
loop_
_entity_poly.entity_id
_entity_poly.type
_entity_poly.pdbx_seq_one_letter_code
_entity_poly.pdbx_strand_id
1 'polypeptide(L)'
;MPAGRKSPQSSVKPLDYEQGCWADYNAKDVFLMGKLSYILGRALRMDYGELFRTVGVVHGITGRNRPAVLADIVSCGLRYGAGFNDYLLCEFYNLTPEQRATYVTRSVNNTLVQMLNDPEYYKYFDYKSAFYSTFAEFIGREWLDFPAISKEQFAEFVKDKDAIIVKPNNGTGGKGVEKLTIADYKSIDMLFSKLKEDNIGVVEEVLKQHPGLNELNPYSVNTLRIVTIRNETGGHILYAHLRIGNGGRPVDNLHSGGMFAPIDLDTGRIQYPAYDKDRKTYEKHPMSGVTIQGMQIPLWEQAKELCLKASEVVPQMRYVGWDVAVTPERPVLVEGNNLPGYDILQMPPHTPDKIG
;
A
#
# COMPACT_ATOMS: atom_id res chain seq x y z
N MET A 1 6.66 29.42 -44.44
CA MET A 1 5.85 28.66 -43.47
C MET A 1 6.16 27.19 -43.69
N PRO A 2 6.79 26.50 -42.76
CA PRO A 2 6.87 25.05 -42.77
C PRO A 2 5.89 24.45 -41.73
N ALA A 3 5.24 23.36 -42.16
CA ALA A 3 4.18 22.64 -41.49
C ALA A 3 4.63 22.03 -40.16
N GLY A 4 3.79 22.17 -39.14
CA GLY A 4 3.97 21.57 -37.84
C GLY A 4 3.87 20.03 -37.91
N ARG A 5 4.90 19.36 -37.43
CA ARG A 5 4.86 17.93 -37.13
C ARG A 5 4.08 17.71 -35.84
N LYS A 6 2.94 17.03 -35.94
CA LYS A 6 2.22 16.47 -34.79
C LYS A 6 3.07 15.34 -34.21
N SER A 7 3.40 15.43 -32.92
CA SER A 7 3.95 14.34 -32.15
C SER A 7 2.94 13.19 -32.03
N PRO A 8 3.36 11.91 -32.06
CA PRO A 8 2.44 10.80 -31.86
C PRO A 8 2.01 10.79 -30.40
N GLN A 9 0.71 10.90 -30.15
CA GLN A 9 0.09 10.55 -28.89
C GLN A 9 0.26 9.04 -28.68
N SER A 10 1.16 8.64 -27.79
CA SER A 10 1.22 7.28 -27.29
C SER A 10 0.00 7.05 -26.40
N SER A 11 -0.96 6.28 -26.92
CA SER A 11 -2.07 5.73 -26.14
C SER A 11 -1.52 4.63 -25.21
N VAL A 12 -0.98 5.02 -24.05
CA VAL A 12 -0.68 4.08 -22.98
C VAL A 12 -2.00 3.76 -22.30
N LYS A 13 -2.51 2.53 -22.50
CA LYS A 13 -3.63 1.99 -21.71
C LYS A 13 -3.21 1.97 -20.23
N PRO A 14 -4.10 2.38 -19.29
CA PRO A 14 -3.84 2.21 -17.88
C PRO A 14 -3.60 0.72 -17.57
N LEU A 15 -2.55 0.45 -16.81
CA LEU A 15 -2.22 -0.90 -16.37
C LEU A 15 -3.36 -1.49 -15.54
N ASP A 16 -3.77 -2.70 -15.93
CA ASP A 16 -4.66 -3.54 -15.14
C ASP A 16 -4.00 -3.82 -13.79
N TYR A 17 -4.42 -3.06 -12.78
CA TYR A 17 -4.25 -3.52 -11.40
C TYR A 17 -5.08 -4.81 -11.26
N GLU A 18 -4.48 -5.87 -10.75
CA GLU A 18 -5.19 -7.06 -10.26
C GLU A 18 -6.08 -6.69 -9.04
N GLN A 19 -6.92 -5.73 -9.25
CA GLN A 19 -8.08 -5.38 -8.46
C GLN A 19 -9.28 -5.67 -9.35
N GLY A 20 -9.86 -6.82 -9.14
CA GLY A 20 -11.00 -7.22 -9.94
C GLY A 20 -11.98 -6.07 -10.15
N CYS A 21 -12.22 -5.72 -11.40
CA CYS A 21 -13.46 -5.17 -11.96
C CYS A 21 -14.01 -3.81 -11.50
N TRP A 22 -13.22 -2.80 -11.14
CA TRP A 22 -13.81 -1.52 -10.68
C TRP A 22 -13.24 -0.24 -11.31
N ALA A 23 -12.32 -0.31 -12.28
CA ALA A 23 -11.60 0.85 -12.80
C ALA A 23 -12.40 1.81 -13.71
N ASP A 24 -13.62 1.46 -14.15
CA ASP A 24 -14.28 2.14 -15.26
C ASP A 24 -15.58 2.89 -14.95
N TYR A 25 -15.86 3.29 -13.70
CA TYR A 25 -17.02 4.12 -13.43
C TYR A 25 -16.66 5.53 -12.96
N ASN A 26 -16.87 6.50 -13.83
CA ASN A 26 -16.84 7.91 -13.52
C ASN A 26 -18.00 8.23 -12.54
N ALA A 27 -17.76 9.02 -11.50
CA ALA A 27 -18.79 9.38 -10.51
C ALA A 27 -20.06 10.01 -11.14
N LYS A 28 -19.93 10.61 -12.33
CA LYS A 28 -21.07 11.12 -13.13
C LYS A 28 -21.96 10.01 -13.69
N ASP A 29 -21.41 8.85 -13.99
CA ASP A 29 -22.17 7.72 -14.56
C ASP A 29 -23.00 7.02 -13.47
N VAL A 30 -22.55 7.05 -12.22
CA VAL A 30 -23.30 6.49 -11.08
C VAL A 30 -24.56 7.32 -10.76
N PHE A 31 -24.53 8.62 -11.00
CA PHE A 31 -25.68 9.50 -10.75
C PHE A 31 -26.74 9.43 -11.87
N LEU A 32 -26.33 9.11 -13.09
CA LEU A 32 -27.22 9.03 -14.27
C LEU A 32 -27.79 7.63 -14.52
N MET A 33 -27.15 6.57 -14.02
CA MET A 33 -27.68 5.22 -14.11
C MET A 33 -28.60 4.97 -12.90
N GLY A 34 -29.87 4.71 -13.14
CA GLY A 34 -30.81 4.31 -12.08
C GLY A 34 -30.22 3.16 -11.26
N LYS A 35 -30.52 3.13 -9.95
CA LYS A 35 -30.01 2.12 -8.98
C LYS A 35 -30.05 0.68 -9.52
N LEU A 36 -30.99 0.36 -10.38
CA LEU A 36 -31.18 -0.98 -10.96
C LEU A 36 -30.11 -1.33 -11.99
N SER A 37 -29.73 -0.41 -12.88
CA SER A 37 -28.66 -0.63 -13.87
C SER A 37 -27.28 -0.71 -13.19
N TYR A 38 -27.07 0.05 -12.12
CA TYR A 38 -25.88 -0.08 -11.30
C TYR A 38 -25.78 -1.46 -10.63
N ILE A 39 -26.86 -1.96 -10.03
CA ILE A 39 -26.91 -3.30 -9.41
C ILE A 39 -26.69 -4.40 -10.44
N LEU A 40 -27.32 -4.29 -11.63
CA LEU A 40 -27.14 -5.24 -12.72
C LEU A 40 -25.71 -5.23 -13.29
N GLY A 41 -25.13 -4.04 -13.51
CA GLY A 41 -23.75 -3.90 -13.93
C GLY A 41 -22.75 -4.47 -12.93
N ARG A 42 -23.03 -4.32 -11.64
CA ARG A 42 -22.25 -4.90 -10.53
C ARG A 42 -22.36 -6.42 -10.51
N ALA A 43 -23.57 -6.97 -10.69
CA ALA A 43 -23.79 -8.41 -10.76
C ALA A 43 -23.08 -9.06 -11.94
N LEU A 44 -23.10 -8.43 -13.12
CA LEU A 44 -22.43 -8.95 -14.33
C LEU A 44 -20.90 -8.98 -14.23
N ARG A 45 -20.30 -8.13 -13.38
CA ARG A 45 -18.84 -8.05 -13.17
C ARG A 45 -18.35 -8.70 -11.89
N MET A 46 -19.25 -9.37 -11.16
CA MET A 46 -18.94 -10.01 -9.88
C MET A 46 -18.08 -11.26 -10.10
N ASP A 47 -17.03 -11.41 -9.31
CA ASP A 47 -16.29 -12.67 -9.22
C ASP A 47 -17.12 -13.69 -8.42
N TYR A 48 -17.86 -14.50 -9.13
CA TYR A 48 -18.69 -15.55 -8.53
C TYR A 48 -17.87 -16.67 -7.87
N GLY A 49 -16.65 -16.93 -8.36
CA GLY A 49 -15.74 -17.89 -7.76
C GLY A 49 -15.35 -17.46 -6.35
N GLU A 50 -14.94 -16.19 -6.21
CA GLU A 50 -14.59 -15.60 -4.92
C GLU A 50 -15.79 -15.49 -3.98
N LEU A 51 -16.98 -15.15 -4.50
CA LEU A 51 -18.22 -15.14 -3.72
C LEU A 51 -18.50 -16.50 -3.10
N PHE A 52 -18.51 -17.57 -3.91
CA PHE A 52 -18.81 -18.92 -3.40
C PHE A 52 -17.70 -19.46 -2.50
N ARG A 53 -16.43 -19.10 -2.74
CA ARG A 53 -15.32 -19.38 -1.84
C ARG A 53 -15.57 -18.74 -0.47
N THR A 54 -15.91 -17.45 -0.44
CA THR A 54 -16.21 -16.72 0.80
C THR A 54 -17.40 -17.35 1.55
N VAL A 55 -18.48 -17.69 0.84
CA VAL A 55 -19.62 -18.41 1.44
C VAL A 55 -19.18 -19.72 2.09
N GLY A 56 -18.31 -20.47 1.41
CA GLY A 56 -17.78 -21.75 1.95
C GLY A 56 -16.94 -21.55 3.21
N VAL A 57 -16.06 -20.55 3.22
CA VAL A 57 -15.22 -20.22 4.38
C VAL A 57 -16.08 -19.80 5.57
N VAL A 58 -17.02 -18.87 5.37
CA VAL A 58 -17.90 -18.39 6.45
C VAL A 58 -18.82 -19.49 6.97
N HIS A 59 -19.35 -20.36 6.09
CA HIS A 59 -20.09 -21.55 6.50
C HIS A 59 -19.23 -22.43 7.42
N GLY A 60 -17.96 -22.70 7.05
CA GLY A 60 -17.04 -23.50 7.86
C GLY A 60 -16.74 -22.90 9.24
N ILE A 61 -16.62 -21.56 9.31
CA ILE A 61 -16.35 -20.85 10.56
C ILE A 61 -17.59 -20.80 11.48
N THR A 62 -18.76 -20.49 10.91
CA THR A 62 -19.95 -20.12 11.70
C THR A 62 -20.98 -21.25 11.86
N GLY A 63 -20.93 -22.30 11.04
CA GLY A 63 -21.95 -23.31 10.93
C GLY A 63 -23.28 -22.87 10.30
N ARG A 64 -23.40 -21.57 9.89
CA ARG A 64 -24.61 -21.03 9.23
C ARG A 64 -24.78 -21.69 7.86
N ASN A 65 -26.04 -21.95 7.45
CA ASN A 65 -26.28 -22.53 6.14
C ASN A 65 -25.83 -21.59 4.99
N ARG A 66 -25.33 -22.16 3.90
CA ARG A 66 -24.76 -21.43 2.77
C ARG A 66 -25.72 -20.40 2.13
N PRO A 67 -27.01 -20.71 1.90
CA PRO A 67 -27.96 -19.72 1.40
C PRO A 67 -28.13 -18.49 2.30
N ALA A 68 -28.15 -18.67 3.63
CA ALA A 68 -28.24 -17.55 4.57
C ALA A 68 -26.96 -16.70 4.56
N VAL A 69 -25.78 -17.32 4.48
CA VAL A 69 -24.51 -16.61 4.33
C VAL A 69 -24.47 -15.82 3.02
N LEU A 70 -24.91 -16.42 1.92
CA LEU A 70 -24.99 -15.74 0.62
C LEU A 70 -25.91 -14.53 0.67
N ALA A 71 -27.12 -14.68 1.26
CA ALA A 71 -28.08 -13.61 1.41
C ALA A 71 -27.53 -12.44 2.26
N ASP A 72 -26.79 -12.75 3.35
CA ASP A 72 -26.17 -11.76 4.21
C ASP A 72 -25.03 -11.01 3.49
N ILE A 73 -24.17 -11.71 2.75
CA ILE A 73 -23.11 -11.09 1.92
C ILE A 73 -23.74 -10.13 0.91
N VAL A 74 -24.78 -10.54 0.17
CA VAL A 74 -25.46 -9.70 -0.80
C VAL A 74 -26.10 -8.48 -0.11
N SER A 75 -26.77 -8.69 1.04
CA SER A 75 -27.34 -7.61 1.84
C SER A 75 -26.28 -6.60 2.29
N CYS A 76 -25.12 -7.07 2.75
CA CYS A 76 -23.99 -6.20 3.15
C CYS A 76 -23.46 -5.42 1.96
N GLY A 77 -23.34 -6.04 0.80
CA GLY A 77 -22.94 -5.37 -0.43
C GLY A 77 -23.90 -4.25 -0.84
N LEU A 78 -25.18 -4.45 -0.69
CA LEU A 78 -26.23 -3.47 -1.04
C LEU A 78 -26.37 -2.34 -0.01
N ARG A 79 -26.29 -2.66 1.28
CA ARG A 79 -26.54 -1.69 2.38
C ARG A 79 -25.30 -0.89 2.75
N TYR A 80 -24.15 -1.54 2.83
CA TYR A 80 -22.90 -0.95 3.35
C TYR A 80 -21.84 -0.79 2.26
N GLY A 81 -22.07 -1.25 1.03
CA GLY A 81 -21.06 -1.27 -0.03
C GLY A 81 -19.89 -2.24 0.25
N ALA A 82 -20.10 -3.20 1.16
CA ALA A 82 -19.07 -4.18 1.53
C ALA A 82 -18.75 -5.14 0.39
N GLY A 83 -17.46 -5.32 0.11
CA GLY A 83 -16.97 -6.39 -0.76
C GLY A 83 -16.88 -7.73 -0.02
N PHE A 84 -16.51 -8.78 -0.74
CA PHE A 84 -16.34 -10.11 -0.14
C PHE A 84 -15.20 -10.13 0.88
N ASN A 85 -14.12 -9.39 0.58
CA ASN A 85 -13.00 -9.22 1.50
C ASN A 85 -13.41 -8.47 2.77
N ASP A 86 -14.17 -7.37 2.66
CA ASP A 86 -14.68 -6.66 3.83
C ASP A 86 -15.51 -7.60 4.71
N TYR A 87 -16.42 -8.36 4.09
CA TYR A 87 -17.29 -9.28 4.79
C TYR A 87 -16.51 -10.35 5.55
N LEU A 88 -15.44 -10.90 4.94
CA LEU A 88 -14.61 -11.95 5.53
C LEU A 88 -13.60 -11.38 6.54
N LEU A 89 -12.84 -10.36 6.16
CA LEU A 89 -11.72 -9.84 6.96
C LEU A 89 -12.19 -9.08 8.20
N CYS A 90 -13.26 -8.27 8.07
CA CYS A 90 -13.86 -7.55 9.19
C CYS A 90 -14.94 -8.36 9.92
N GLU A 91 -15.09 -9.64 9.58
CA GLU A 91 -16.05 -10.56 10.20
C GLU A 91 -17.49 -10.03 10.27
N PHE A 92 -17.98 -9.41 9.20
CA PHE A 92 -19.32 -8.84 9.14
C PHE A 92 -20.41 -9.83 9.58
N TYR A 93 -20.18 -11.13 9.42
CA TYR A 93 -21.07 -12.18 9.92
C TYR A 93 -21.22 -12.22 11.45
N ASN A 94 -20.31 -11.57 12.20
CA ASN A 94 -20.31 -11.45 13.66
C ASN A 94 -20.75 -10.05 14.16
N LEU A 95 -21.12 -9.14 13.26
CA LEU A 95 -21.46 -7.76 13.57
C LEU A 95 -22.96 -7.51 13.49
N THR A 96 -23.47 -6.61 14.35
CA THR A 96 -24.84 -6.08 14.23
C THR A 96 -24.94 -5.09 13.06
N PRO A 97 -26.16 -4.75 12.59
CA PRO A 97 -26.33 -3.73 11.55
C PRO A 97 -25.71 -2.38 11.91
N GLU A 98 -25.80 -1.96 13.17
CA GLU A 98 -25.22 -0.70 13.68
C GLU A 98 -23.68 -0.77 13.63
N GLN A 99 -23.09 -1.86 14.08
CA GLN A 99 -21.65 -2.07 14.00
C GLN A 99 -21.15 -2.08 12.55
N ARG A 100 -21.84 -2.80 11.64
CA ARG A 100 -21.49 -2.83 10.21
C ARG A 100 -21.48 -1.43 9.58
N ALA A 101 -22.34 -0.53 10.05
CA ALA A 101 -22.45 0.83 9.53
C ALA A 101 -21.25 1.72 9.92
N THR A 102 -20.44 1.35 10.90
CA THR A 102 -19.26 2.12 11.31
C THR A 102 -18.02 1.82 10.44
N TYR A 103 -18.04 0.70 9.72
CA TYR A 103 -16.87 0.25 8.95
C TYR A 103 -16.72 1.01 7.63
N VAL A 104 -15.48 1.42 7.33
CA VAL A 104 -15.10 1.88 6.00
C VAL A 104 -15.00 0.65 5.10
N THR A 105 -15.91 0.53 4.15
CA THR A 105 -15.93 -0.57 3.19
C THR A 105 -15.21 -0.18 1.90
N ARG A 106 -14.95 -1.14 1.02
CA ARG A 106 -14.33 -0.89 -0.29
C ARG A 106 -15.06 0.21 -1.08
N SER A 107 -16.38 0.20 -1.08
CA SER A 107 -17.16 1.23 -1.79
C SER A 107 -16.97 2.61 -1.18
N VAL A 108 -16.95 2.71 0.15
CA VAL A 108 -16.70 3.99 0.86
C VAL A 108 -15.29 4.48 0.55
N ASN A 109 -14.27 3.62 0.68
CA ASN A 109 -12.88 4.00 0.37
C ASN A 109 -12.71 4.47 -1.07
N ASN A 110 -13.28 3.74 -2.04
CA ASN A 110 -13.22 4.15 -3.45
C ASN A 110 -13.88 5.51 -3.68
N THR A 111 -15.01 5.78 -3.01
CA THR A 111 -15.68 7.08 -3.08
C THR A 111 -14.78 8.19 -2.49
N LEU A 112 -14.14 7.94 -1.34
CA LEU A 112 -13.18 8.89 -0.75
C LEU A 112 -12.03 9.20 -1.70
N VAL A 113 -11.43 8.18 -2.32
CA VAL A 113 -10.36 8.37 -3.31
C VAL A 113 -10.82 9.21 -4.49
N GLN A 114 -12.00 8.91 -5.07
CA GLN A 114 -12.54 9.66 -6.21
C GLN A 114 -12.88 11.12 -5.87
N MET A 115 -13.31 11.39 -4.63
CA MET A 115 -13.64 12.75 -4.18
C MET A 115 -12.42 13.58 -3.80
N LEU A 116 -11.35 12.93 -3.35
CA LEU A 116 -10.22 13.58 -2.71
C LEU A 116 -8.96 13.60 -3.57
N ASN A 117 -8.82 12.68 -4.52
CA ASN A 117 -7.63 12.56 -5.35
C ASN A 117 -7.98 12.84 -6.83
N ASP A 118 -7.23 13.74 -7.44
CA ASP A 118 -7.36 14.07 -8.86
C ASP A 118 -6.54 13.08 -9.71
N PRO A 119 -7.18 12.30 -10.62
CA PRO A 119 -6.50 11.32 -11.46
C PRO A 119 -5.39 11.88 -12.35
N GLU A 120 -5.42 13.17 -12.71
CA GLU A 120 -4.35 13.79 -13.50
C GLU A 120 -2.99 13.79 -12.79
N TYR A 121 -3.01 13.67 -11.44
CA TYR A 121 -1.83 13.68 -10.58
C TYR A 121 -1.36 12.28 -10.15
N TYR A 122 -2.07 11.20 -10.51
CA TYR A 122 -1.68 9.82 -10.15
C TYR A 122 -0.29 9.45 -10.66
N LYS A 123 0.14 10.00 -11.79
CA LYS A 123 1.47 9.78 -12.38
C LYS A 123 2.64 10.06 -11.42
N TYR A 124 2.47 10.98 -10.45
CA TYR A 124 3.48 11.31 -9.45
C TYR A 124 3.61 10.24 -8.36
N PHE A 125 2.67 9.30 -8.30
CA PHE A 125 2.63 8.19 -7.35
C PHE A 125 2.82 6.84 -8.04
N ASP A 126 2.34 6.69 -9.27
CA ASP A 126 2.36 5.43 -10.02
C ASP A 126 3.75 5.10 -10.58
N TYR A 127 4.55 6.12 -10.91
CA TYR A 127 5.91 5.96 -11.43
C TYR A 127 6.94 6.33 -10.37
N LYS A 128 7.82 5.38 -10.02
CA LYS A 128 8.80 5.57 -8.94
C LYS A 128 9.79 6.71 -9.22
N SER A 129 10.26 6.85 -10.47
CA SER A 129 11.15 7.96 -10.84
C SER A 129 10.45 9.32 -10.71
N ALA A 130 9.16 9.40 -11.07
CA ALA A 130 8.36 10.61 -10.89
C ALA A 130 8.13 10.91 -9.40
N PHE A 131 7.82 9.87 -8.60
CA PHE A 131 7.67 10.01 -7.16
C PHE A 131 8.96 10.54 -6.50
N TYR A 132 10.09 9.93 -6.82
CA TYR A 132 11.38 10.31 -6.22
C TYR A 132 11.80 11.73 -6.62
N SER A 133 11.54 12.14 -7.86
CA SER A 133 11.80 13.51 -8.31
C SER A 133 10.88 14.52 -7.63
N THR A 134 9.58 14.19 -7.49
CA THR A 134 8.57 15.07 -6.89
C THR A 134 8.79 15.24 -5.39
N PHE A 135 9.17 14.17 -4.70
CA PHE A 135 9.36 14.12 -3.24
C PHE A 135 10.84 14.06 -2.84
N ALA A 136 11.76 14.58 -3.66
CA ALA A 136 13.22 14.43 -3.49
C ALA A 136 13.73 14.83 -2.10
N GLU A 137 13.15 15.89 -1.49
CA GLU A 137 13.49 16.37 -0.15
C GLU A 137 13.24 15.32 0.95
N PHE A 138 12.27 14.43 0.73
CA PHE A 138 11.80 13.43 1.69
C PHE A 138 12.40 12.03 1.47
N ILE A 139 13.07 11.79 0.33
CA ILE A 139 13.59 10.45 -0.04
C ILE A 139 14.81 10.07 0.83
N GLY A 140 15.68 11.02 1.14
CA GLY A 140 16.76 10.87 2.13
C GLY A 140 17.83 9.81 1.81
N ARG A 141 17.95 9.40 0.57
CA ARG A 141 18.95 8.48 0.05
C ARG A 141 19.28 8.79 -1.39
N GLU A 142 20.43 8.33 -1.85
CA GLU A 142 20.83 8.45 -3.25
C GLU A 142 20.02 7.50 -4.14
N TRP A 143 19.65 7.96 -5.31
CA TRP A 143 18.93 7.17 -6.30
C TRP A 143 19.19 7.66 -7.72
N LEU A 144 18.90 6.81 -8.70
CA LEU A 144 19.03 7.11 -10.13
C LEU A 144 17.73 6.72 -10.86
N ASP A 145 17.29 7.58 -11.77
CA ASP A 145 16.36 7.22 -12.84
C ASP A 145 17.13 6.41 -13.89
N PHE A 146 17.14 5.10 -13.72
CA PHE A 146 18.04 4.21 -14.44
C PHE A 146 17.94 4.31 -15.98
N PRO A 147 16.76 4.43 -16.59
CA PRO A 147 16.62 4.66 -18.03
C PRO A 147 17.26 5.94 -18.56
N ALA A 148 17.42 6.95 -17.69
CA ALA A 148 17.90 8.28 -18.08
C ALA A 148 19.42 8.46 -17.94
N ILE A 149 20.15 7.50 -17.36
CA ILE A 149 21.56 7.64 -17.05
C ILE A 149 22.48 6.87 -18.03
N SER A 150 23.73 7.33 -18.11
CA SER A 150 24.80 6.61 -18.81
C SER A 150 25.42 5.52 -17.93
N LYS A 151 26.17 4.61 -18.56
CA LYS A 151 26.93 3.57 -17.85
C LYS A 151 27.99 4.16 -16.91
N GLU A 152 28.62 5.25 -17.29
CA GLU A 152 29.62 5.95 -16.50
C GLU A 152 28.99 6.57 -15.24
N GLN A 153 27.80 7.16 -15.34
CA GLN A 153 27.05 7.66 -14.20
C GLN A 153 26.63 6.53 -13.25
N PHE A 154 26.20 5.39 -13.80
CA PHE A 154 25.91 4.21 -12.99
C PHE A 154 27.16 3.67 -12.30
N ALA A 155 28.30 3.57 -12.99
CA ALA A 155 29.56 3.09 -12.42
C ALA A 155 30.02 3.99 -11.25
N GLU A 156 29.90 5.30 -11.38
CA GLU A 156 30.22 6.25 -10.30
C GLU A 156 29.27 6.08 -9.11
N PHE A 157 27.97 5.89 -9.36
CA PHE A 157 26.98 5.69 -8.30
C PHE A 157 27.26 4.44 -7.47
N VAL A 158 27.69 3.34 -8.09
CA VAL A 158 27.90 2.07 -7.38
C VAL A 158 29.31 1.89 -6.79
N LYS A 159 30.23 2.80 -7.08
CA LYS A 159 31.65 2.71 -6.78
C LYS A 159 31.97 2.38 -5.31
N ASP A 160 31.28 3.04 -4.39
CA ASP A 160 31.51 2.95 -2.96
C ASP A 160 30.38 2.19 -2.23
N LYS A 161 29.60 1.37 -2.96
CA LYS A 161 28.46 0.63 -2.42
C LYS A 161 28.70 -0.88 -2.52
N ASP A 162 28.39 -1.61 -1.46
CA ASP A 162 28.43 -3.09 -1.46
C ASP A 162 27.21 -3.68 -2.19
N ALA A 163 26.06 -3.00 -2.07
CA ALA A 163 24.79 -3.45 -2.62
C ALA A 163 23.90 -2.26 -3.00
N ILE A 164 22.96 -2.53 -3.90
CA ILE A 164 21.94 -1.59 -4.35
C ILE A 164 20.56 -2.24 -4.29
N ILE A 165 19.51 -1.41 -4.22
CA ILE A 165 18.12 -1.83 -4.45
C ILE A 165 17.74 -1.43 -5.87
N VAL A 166 17.11 -2.34 -6.58
CA VAL A 166 16.59 -2.12 -7.93
C VAL A 166 15.09 -2.32 -7.96
N LYS A 167 14.40 -1.50 -8.72
CA LYS A 167 12.93 -1.51 -8.78
C LYS A 167 12.46 -1.25 -10.22
N PRO A 168 11.43 -1.94 -10.71
CA PRO A 168 10.74 -1.51 -11.92
C PRO A 168 10.09 -0.13 -11.69
N ASN A 169 9.99 0.68 -12.75
CA ASN A 169 9.42 2.04 -12.60
C ASN A 169 7.96 2.02 -12.18
N ASN A 170 7.21 1.03 -12.67
CA ASN A 170 5.83 0.78 -12.32
C ASN A 170 5.72 -0.59 -11.60
N GLY A 171 4.71 -0.74 -10.78
CA GLY A 171 4.46 -1.97 -10.03
C GLY A 171 4.16 -1.69 -8.56
N THR A 172 3.38 -2.57 -7.96
CA THR A 172 2.87 -2.46 -6.60
C THR A 172 3.25 -3.68 -5.77
N GLY A 173 3.16 -3.56 -4.45
CA GLY A 173 3.32 -4.68 -3.54
C GLY A 173 4.73 -5.28 -3.49
N GLY A 174 5.77 -4.51 -3.83
CA GLY A 174 7.16 -4.97 -3.80
C GLY A 174 7.54 -5.96 -4.92
N LYS A 175 6.68 -6.19 -5.91
CA LYS A 175 6.98 -7.05 -7.07
C LYS A 175 8.17 -6.47 -7.85
N GLY A 176 9.20 -7.28 -8.10
CA GLY A 176 10.40 -6.87 -8.83
C GLY A 176 11.35 -5.95 -8.05
N VAL A 177 11.16 -5.78 -6.75
CA VAL A 177 12.12 -5.12 -5.87
C VAL A 177 13.18 -6.13 -5.46
N GLU A 178 14.43 -5.86 -5.80
CA GLU A 178 15.55 -6.76 -5.50
C GLU A 178 16.70 -6.00 -4.84
N LYS A 179 17.37 -6.66 -3.90
CA LYS A 179 18.68 -6.24 -3.39
C LYS A 179 19.76 -7.00 -4.13
N LEU A 180 20.62 -6.28 -4.82
CA LEU A 180 21.74 -6.87 -5.57
C LEU A 180 23.06 -6.52 -4.89
N THR A 181 23.87 -7.54 -4.61
CA THR A 181 25.24 -7.37 -4.13
C THR A 181 26.15 -7.17 -5.34
N ILE A 182 26.91 -6.07 -5.35
CA ILE A 182 27.72 -5.70 -6.52
C ILE A 182 28.80 -6.72 -6.81
N ALA A 183 29.40 -7.29 -5.75
CA ALA A 183 30.45 -8.32 -5.87
C ALA A 183 29.97 -9.64 -6.51
N ASP A 184 28.67 -9.89 -6.61
CA ASP A 184 28.12 -11.07 -7.28
C ASP A 184 28.26 -11.00 -8.81
N TYR A 185 28.60 -9.83 -9.35
CA TYR A 185 28.75 -9.57 -10.78
C TYR A 185 30.24 -9.45 -11.18
N LYS A 186 30.60 -10.09 -12.30
CA LYS A 186 31.97 -10.08 -12.81
C LYS A 186 32.47 -8.69 -13.20
N SER A 187 31.56 -7.79 -13.56
CA SER A 187 31.88 -6.40 -13.89
C SER A 187 30.64 -5.52 -13.77
N ILE A 188 30.85 -4.21 -13.61
CA ILE A 188 29.78 -3.19 -13.63
C ILE A 188 29.04 -3.19 -14.97
N ASP A 189 29.76 -3.48 -16.08
CA ASP A 189 29.15 -3.58 -17.41
C ASP A 189 28.11 -4.71 -17.48
N MET A 190 28.40 -5.87 -16.87
CA MET A 190 27.44 -6.97 -16.81
C MET A 190 26.21 -6.62 -15.96
N LEU A 191 26.43 -5.99 -14.81
CA LEU A 191 25.34 -5.53 -13.95
C LEU A 191 24.46 -4.51 -14.70
N PHE A 192 25.07 -3.51 -15.32
CA PHE A 192 24.35 -2.48 -16.08
C PHE A 192 23.52 -3.08 -17.23
N SER A 193 24.10 -4.04 -17.98
CA SER A 193 23.39 -4.73 -19.06
C SER A 193 22.21 -5.54 -18.54
N LYS A 194 22.40 -6.29 -17.45
CA LYS A 194 21.33 -7.03 -16.79
C LYS A 194 20.18 -6.11 -16.37
N LEU A 195 20.47 -4.98 -15.72
CA LEU A 195 19.42 -4.04 -15.28
C LEU A 195 18.64 -3.45 -16.46
N LYS A 196 19.27 -3.27 -17.63
CA LYS A 196 18.59 -2.88 -18.86
C LYS A 196 17.68 -3.98 -19.40
N GLU A 197 18.15 -5.22 -19.42
CA GLU A 197 17.38 -6.38 -19.87
C GLU A 197 16.16 -6.61 -18.95
N ASP A 198 16.32 -6.42 -17.63
CA ASP A 198 15.27 -6.56 -16.64
C ASP A 198 14.30 -5.34 -16.60
N ASN A 199 14.54 -4.34 -17.47
CA ASN A 199 13.72 -3.12 -17.56
C ASN A 199 13.55 -2.39 -16.22
N ILE A 200 14.67 -2.27 -15.47
CA ILE A 200 14.71 -1.55 -14.20
C ILE A 200 14.45 -0.06 -14.43
N GLY A 201 13.62 0.53 -13.57
CA GLY A 201 13.30 1.95 -13.61
C GLY A 201 14.11 2.79 -12.63
N VAL A 202 14.31 2.27 -11.40
CA VAL A 202 15.00 3.00 -10.33
C VAL A 202 16.06 2.11 -9.72
N VAL A 203 17.23 2.70 -9.51
CA VAL A 203 18.32 2.13 -8.69
C VAL A 203 18.53 3.05 -7.50
N GLU A 204 18.63 2.50 -6.32
CA GLU A 204 18.79 3.28 -5.09
C GLU A 204 19.76 2.65 -4.11
N GLU A 205 20.26 3.46 -3.21
CA GLU A 205 21.05 3.07 -2.06
C GLU A 205 20.23 2.19 -1.10
N VAL A 206 20.89 1.21 -0.48
CA VAL A 206 20.26 0.37 0.55
C VAL A 206 20.00 1.19 1.81
N LEU A 207 18.74 1.32 2.18
CA LEU A 207 18.35 1.98 3.43
C LEU A 207 18.87 1.23 4.65
N LYS A 208 19.47 1.97 5.57
CA LYS A 208 19.82 1.48 6.91
C LYS A 208 18.69 1.82 7.85
N GLN A 209 17.94 0.82 8.30
CA GLN A 209 16.83 1.09 9.22
C GLN A 209 17.31 1.33 10.66
N HIS A 210 16.50 2.02 11.44
CA HIS A 210 16.75 2.31 12.85
C HIS A 210 16.98 1.03 13.66
N PRO A 211 17.96 0.99 14.59
CA PRO A 211 18.31 -0.21 15.36
C PRO A 211 17.11 -0.91 16.00
N GLY A 212 16.19 -0.16 16.62
CA GLY A 212 15.01 -0.74 17.26
C GLY A 212 14.07 -1.48 16.30
N LEU A 213 13.95 -1.03 15.03
CA LEU A 213 13.18 -1.75 14.01
C LEU A 213 14.01 -2.89 13.40
N ASN A 214 15.34 -2.74 13.37
CA ASN A 214 16.23 -3.79 12.88
C ASN A 214 16.28 -5.00 13.82
N GLU A 215 16.16 -4.79 15.12
CA GLU A 215 16.01 -5.88 16.10
C GLU A 215 14.71 -6.66 15.89
N LEU A 216 13.65 -5.99 15.49
CA LEU A 216 12.37 -6.63 15.19
C LEU A 216 12.50 -7.55 13.95
N ASN A 217 13.03 -7.03 12.86
CA ASN A 217 13.30 -7.80 11.64
C ASN A 217 14.45 -7.17 10.84
N PRO A 218 15.63 -7.83 10.75
CA PRO A 218 16.79 -7.29 10.04
C PRO A 218 16.79 -7.59 8.52
N TYR A 219 15.88 -8.43 8.03
CA TYR A 219 15.91 -8.93 6.65
C TYR A 219 15.22 -8.00 5.65
N SER A 220 14.30 -7.15 6.12
CA SER A 220 13.65 -6.12 5.33
C SER A 220 13.52 -4.83 6.11
N VAL A 221 13.36 -3.73 5.41
CA VAL A 221 12.93 -2.47 6.04
C VAL A 221 11.49 -2.65 6.49
N ASN A 222 11.24 -2.44 7.80
CA ASN A 222 9.89 -2.45 8.37
C ASN A 222 9.34 -1.03 8.23
N THR A 223 8.35 -0.84 7.36
CA THR A 223 7.85 0.49 7.02
C THR A 223 6.64 0.87 7.87
N LEU A 224 6.55 2.16 8.18
CA LEU A 224 5.32 2.74 8.73
C LEU A 224 4.42 3.08 7.56
N ARG A 225 3.21 2.54 7.51
CA ARG A 225 2.14 3.05 6.67
C ARG A 225 1.41 4.13 7.44
N ILE A 226 1.56 5.39 7.03
CA ILE A 226 0.87 6.54 7.61
C ILE A 226 -0.08 7.09 6.55
N VAL A 227 -1.36 7.21 6.88
CA VAL A 227 -2.36 7.72 5.95
C VAL A 227 -2.78 9.12 6.34
N THR A 228 -2.66 10.04 5.37
CA THR A 228 -3.05 11.44 5.53
C THR A 228 -4.29 11.77 4.72
N ILE A 229 -5.07 12.70 5.26
CA ILE A 229 -6.15 13.39 4.55
C ILE A 229 -5.92 14.90 4.64
N ARG A 230 -6.25 15.61 3.56
CA ARG A 230 -6.23 17.08 3.54
C ARG A 230 -7.62 17.66 3.34
N ASN A 231 -7.91 18.68 4.13
CA ASN A 231 -9.11 19.50 4.02
C ASN A 231 -8.72 20.99 4.01
N GLU A 232 -9.68 21.87 4.20
CA GLU A 232 -9.48 23.31 4.23
C GLU A 232 -8.62 23.79 5.42
N THR A 233 -8.54 23.01 6.50
CA THR A 233 -7.74 23.35 7.69
C THR A 233 -6.31 22.80 7.62
N GLY A 234 -5.97 22.00 6.61
CA GLY A 234 -4.63 21.42 6.40
C GLY A 234 -4.62 19.91 6.31
N GLY A 235 -3.43 19.34 6.50
CA GLY A 235 -3.22 17.89 6.52
C GLY A 235 -3.47 17.29 7.91
N HIS A 236 -4.11 16.12 7.95
CA HIS A 236 -4.37 15.34 9.15
C HIS A 236 -3.95 13.91 8.94
N ILE A 237 -3.45 13.25 9.99
CA ILE A 237 -3.19 11.81 9.97
C ILE A 237 -4.47 11.10 10.40
N LEU A 238 -4.94 10.18 9.56
CA LEU A 238 -6.14 9.40 9.85
C LEU A 238 -5.81 8.16 10.69
N TYR A 239 -4.78 7.44 10.28
CA TYR A 239 -4.32 6.22 10.94
C TYR A 239 -2.91 5.86 10.53
N ALA A 240 -2.29 4.98 11.32
CA ALA A 240 -0.99 4.43 11.02
C ALA A 240 -0.84 2.97 11.48
N HIS A 241 0.00 2.22 10.79
CA HIS A 241 0.41 0.89 11.22
C HIS A 241 1.85 0.59 10.81
N LEU A 242 2.52 -0.24 11.60
CA LEU A 242 3.81 -0.81 11.26
C LEU A 242 3.59 -2.03 10.36
N ARG A 243 4.29 -2.06 9.24
CA ARG A 243 4.42 -3.23 8.38
C ARG A 243 5.68 -3.96 8.77
N ILE A 244 5.58 -5.25 9.00
CA ILE A 244 6.64 -6.07 9.56
C ILE A 244 6.92 -7.22 8.61
N GLY A 245 8.15 -7.31 8.11
CA GLY A 245 8.58 -8.43 7.30
C GLY A 245 8.57 -9.74 8.10
N ASN A 246 8.32 -10.86 7.42
CA ASN A 246 8.32 -12.19 8.02
C ASN A 246 8.93 -13.20 7.04
N GLY A 247 9.72 -14.13 7.52
CA GLY A 247 10.26 -15.22 6.72
C GLY A 247 11.54 -14.91 5.92
N GLY A 248 12.37 -13.93 6.35
CA GLY A 248 13.70 -13.67 5.76
C GLY A 248 13.68 -13.09 4.34
N ARG A 249 12.54 -12.55 3.90
CA ARG A 249 12.41 -11.90 2.59
C ARG A 249 12.74 -10.40 2.68
N PRO A 250 13.21 -9.78 1.58
CA PRO A 250 13.60 -8.36 1.57
C PRO A 250 12.41 -7.38 1.52
N VAL A 251 11.17 -7.87 1.67
CA VAL A 251 9.93 -7.08 1.61
C VAL A 251 9.05 -7.34 2.83
N ASP A 252 8.34 -6.31 3.28
CA ASP A 252 7.46 -6.31 4.44
C ASP A 252 5.96 -6.42 4.09
N ASN A 253 5.63 -6.61 2.81
CA ASN A 253 4.26 -6.63 2.32
C ASN A 253 3.44 -7.80 2.86
N LEU A 254 2.18 -7.52 3.22
CA LEU A 254 1.21 -8.50 3.70
C LEU A 254 1.03 -9.68 2.73
N HIS A 255 0.95 -9.40 1.42
CA HIS A 255 0.81 -10.44 0.38
C HIS A 255 2.04 -11.35 0.26
N SER A 256 3.21 -10.89 0.72
CA SER A 256 4.46 -11.65 0.75
C SER A 256 4.66 -12.40 2.09
N GLY A 257 3.63 -12.45 2.94
CA GLY A 257 3.68 -13.10 4.25
C GLY A 257 4.09 -12.18 5.39
N GLY A 258 4.15 -10.87 5.16
CA GLY A 258 4.36 -9.86 6.20
C GLY A 258 3.20 -9.77 7.19
N MET A 259 3.43 -9.06 8.26
CA MET A 259 2.48 -8.74 9.32
C MET A 259 2.30 -7.23 9.41
N PHE A 260 1.26 -6.81 10.09
CA PHE A 260 1.04 -5.40 10.41
C PHE A 260 0.50 -5.24 11.83
N ALA A 261 0.79 -4.11 12.45
CA ALA A 261 0.35 -3.77 13.78
C ALA A 261 -0.05 -2.29 13.86
N PRO A 262 -1.26 -1.94 14.36
CA PRO A 262 -1.70 -0.56 14.51
C PRO A 262 -0.82 0.22 15.47
N ILE A 263 -0.62 1.49 15.14
CA ILE A 263 0.13 2.44 15.95
C ILE A 263 -0.86 3.45 16.52
N ASP A 264 -0.79 3.67 17.82
CA ASP A 264 -1.48 4.77 18.51
C ASP A 264 -0.92 6.10 18.03
N LEU A 265 -1.77 6.97 17.51
CA LEU A 265 -1.34 8.23 16.86
C LEU A 265 -0.76 9.25 17.86
N ASP A 266 -1.21 9.21 19.10
CA ASP A 266 -0.77 10.14 20.14
C ASP A 266 0.57 9.73 20.74
N THR A 267 0.73 8.44 21.01
CA THR A 267 1.91 7.93 21.72
C THR A 267 2.98 7.33 20.80
N GLY A 268 2.62 6.92 19.59
CA GLY A 268 3.50 6.17 18.71
C GLY A 268 3.79 4.74 19.17
N ARG A 269 2.94 4.17 20.03
CA ARG A 269 3.09 2.80 20.52
C ARG A 269 2.21 1.84 19.72
N ILE A 270 2.70 0.63 19.53
CA ILE A 270 1.89 -0.44 18.95
C ILE A 270 0.83 -0.89 19.96
N GLN A 271 -0.46 -0.71 19.61
CA GLN A 271 -1.58 -0.96 20.51
C GLN A 271 -1.91 -2.45 20.66
N TYR A 272 -1.82 -3.20 19.58
CA TYR A 272 -2.31 -4.58 19.48
C TYR A 272 -1.22 -5.52 18.96
N PRO A 273 -1.35 -6.86 19.15
CA PRO A 273 -0.49 -7.82 18.49
C PRO A 273 -0.50 -7.63 16.98
N ALA A 274 0.59 -8.00 16.30
CA ALA A 274 0.60 -8.00 14.84
C ALA A 274 -0.33 -9.09 14.29
N TYR A 275 -0.80 -8.86 13.07
CA TYR A 275 -1.76 -9.71 12.38
C TYR A 275 -1.32 -9.95 10.94
N ASP A 276 -1.52 -11.14 10.40
CA ASP A 276 -1.21 -11.46 9.01
C ASP A 276 -2.47 -11.68 8.16
N LYS A 277 -2.27 -11.89 6.85
CA LYS A 277 -3.36 -12.16 5.90
C LYS A 277 -4.11 -13.46 6.17
N ASP A 278 -3.48 -14.41 6.87
CA ASP A 278 -4.06 -15.71 7.21
C ASP A 278 -4.79 -15.66 8.57
N ARG A 279 -4.99 -14.45 9.11
CA ARG A 279 -5.74 -14.16 10.34
C ARG A 279 -5.05 -14.65 11.61
N LYS A 280 -3.74 -14.83 11.55
CA LYS A 280 -2.94 -15.23 12.70
C LYS A 280 -2.40 -14.00 13.43
N THR A 281 -2.47 -14.01 14.75
CA THR A 281 -1.94 -12.97 15.65
C THR A 281 -0.55 -13.31 16.17
N TYR A 282 0.27 -12.28 16.37
CA TYR A 282 1.64 -12.40 16.82
C TYR A 282 1.93 -11.35 17.90
N GLU A 283 2.08 -11.79 19.15
CA GLU A 283 2.55 -10.95 20.26
C GLU A 283 4.05 -10.66 20.14
N LYS A 284 4.77 -11.64 19.58
CA LYS A 284 6.22 -11.58 19.32
C LYS A 284 6.50 -11.93 17.88
N HIS A 285 7.54 -11.32 17.34
CA HIS A 285 8.01 -11.65 16.00
C HIS A 285 8.53 -13.11 15.96
N PRO A 286 8.06 -13.95 15.02
CA PRO A 286 8.33 -15.39 15.07
C PRO A 286 9.80 -15.77 14.90
N MET A 287 10.62 -14.94 14.26
CA MET A 287 12.04 -15.22 14.04
C MET A 287 12.93 -14.56 15.12
N SER A 288 12.71 -13.29 15.43
CA SER A 288 13.55 -12.56 16.40
C SER A 288 13.13 -12.74 17.84
N GLY A 289 11.86 -13.12 18.10
CA GLY A 289 11.31 -13.20 19.46
C GLY A 289 11.02 -11.84 20.10
N VAL A 290 11.26 -10.74 19.40
CA VAL A 290 11.00 -9.38 19.90
C VAL A 290 9.50 -9.17 20.11
N THR A 291 9.12 -8.61 21.26
CA THR A 291 7.73 -8.28 21.58
C THR A 291 7.26 -7.11 20.73
N ILE A 292 6.13 -7.30 20.02
CA ILE A 292 5.57 -6.33 19.09
C ILE A 292 4.64 -5.37 19.83
N GLN A 293 3.66 -5.91 20.57
CA GLN A 293 2.69 -5.09 21.30
C GLN A 293 3.38 -4.24 22.39
N GLY A 294 3.06 -2.97 22.46
CA GLY A 294 3.66 -2.00 23.36
C GLY A 294 4.99 -1.42 22.88
N MET A 295 5.54 -1.91 21.75
CA MET A 295 6.75 -1.37 21.15
C MET A 295 6.58 0.10 20.82
N GLN A 296 7.57 0.93 21.16
CA GLN A 296 7.63 2.33 20.78
C GLN A 296 8.21 2.46 19.39
N ILE A 297 7.50 3.14 18.49
CA ILE A 297 8.04 3.50 17.16
C ILE A 297 9.07 4.62 17.36
N PRO A 298 10.33 4.41 16.91
CA PRO A 298 11.34 5.45 17.00
C PRO A 298 11.00 6.62 16.08
N LEU A 299 11.37 7.83 16.50
CA LEU A 299 11.19 9.07 15.74
C LEU A 299 9.75 9.31 15.26
N TRP A 300 8.75 8.87 16.03
CA TRP A 300 7.34 8.89 15.65
C TRP A 300 6.83 10.28 15.26
N GLU A 301 7.10 11.30 16.09
CA GLU A 301 6.66 12.67 15.83
C GLU A 301 7.26 13.20 14.51
N GLN A 302 8.52 12.89 14.24
CA GLN A 302 9.18 13.27 13.00
C GLN A 302 8.57 12.54 11.79
N ALA A 303 8.15 11.28 11.95
CA ALA A 303 7.48 10.52 10.89
C ALA A 303 6.10 11.12 10.56
N LYS A 304 5.34 11.56 11.56
CA LYS A 304 4.08 12.30 11.35
C LYS A 304 4.32 13.61 10.60
N GLU A 305 5.28 14.40 11.07
CA GLU A 305 5.63 15.69 10.45
C GLU A 305 6.08 15.53 8.99
N LEU A 306 6.91 14.51 8.69
CA LEU A 306 7.33 14.17 7.34
C LEU A 306 6.11 13.95 6.42
N CYS A 307 5.14 13.12 6.84
CA CYS A 307 3.97 12.79 6.04
C CYS A 307 3.05 14.00 5.83
N LEU A 308 2.88 14.83 6.87
CA LEU A 308 2.09 16.05 6.77
C LEU A 308 2.72 17.03 5.75
N LYS A 309 4.03 17.26 5.82
CA LYS A 309 4.77 18.09 4.84
C LYS A 309 4.71 17.49 3.43
N ALA A 310 4.93 16.19 3.30
CA ALA A 310 4.83 15.50 2.00
C ALA A 310 3.44 15.64 1.38
N SER A 311 2.37 15.62 2.19
CA SER A 311 1.00 15.80 1.71
C SER A 311 0.73 17.18 1.09
N GLU A 312 1.63 18.15 1.29
CA GLU A 312 1.51 19.51 0.75
C GLU A 312 2.12 19.65 -0.64
N VAL A 313 3.02 18.73 -1.04
CA VAL A 313 3.77 18.81 -2.30
C VAL A 313 2.86 18.68 -3.52
N VAL A 314 1.86 17.78 -3.46
CA VAL A 314 0.86 17.59 -4.52
C VAL A 314 -0.54 17.79 -3.91
N PRO A 315 -1.00 19.04 -3.74
CA PRO A 315 -2.22 19.36 -2.99
C PRO A 315 -3.50 18.81 -3.61
N GLN A 316 -3.48 18.37 -4.87
CA GLN A 316 -4.58 17.70 -5.56
C GLN A 316 -4.75 16.24 -5.13
N MET A 317 -3.74 15.67 -4.45
CA MET A 317 -3.77 14.32 -3.89
C MET A 317 -4.01 14.42 -2.38
N ARG A 318 -5.31 14.50 -1.99
CA ARG A 318 -5.71 14.83 -0.63
C ARG A 318 -5.83 13.63 0.30
N TYR A 319 -5.82 12.40 -0.22
CA TYR A 319 -5.92 11.15 0.53
C TYR A 319 -4.83 10.20 0.09
N VAL A 320 -3.75 10.10 0.87
CA VAL A 320 -2.53 9.38 0.50
C VAL A 320 -2.04 8.50 1.64
N GLY A 321 -1.62 7.28 1.31
CA GLY A 321 -0.91 6.39 2.21
C GLY A 321 0.60 6.44 1.95
N TRP A 322 1.38 6.87 2.94
CA TRP A 322 2.83 7.00 2.88
C TRP A 322 3.51 5.80 3.47
N ASP A 323 4.46 5.22 2.75
CA ASP A 323 5.37 4.21 3.29
C ASP A 323 6.64 4.91 3.74
N VAL A 324 6.89 4.89 5.05
CA VAL A 324 7.98 5.61 5.70
C VAL A 324 8.96 4.61 6.29
N ALA A 325 10.23 4.71 5.92
CA ALA A 325 11.31 4.02 6.61
C ALA A 325 11.88 4.92 7.71
N VAL A 326 12.18 4.36 8.86
CA VAL A 326 12.85 5.07 9.94
C VAL A 326 14.32 4.70 9.91
N THR A 327 15.18 5.66 9.56
CA THR A 327 16.64 5.52 9.65
C THR A 327 17.15 5.91 11.06
N PRO A 328 18.43 5.68 11.39
CA PRO A 328 18.97 6.13 12.66
C PRO A 328 18.90 7.65 12.88
N GLU A 329 18.93 8.42 11.78
CA GLU A 329 19.00 9.88 11.81
C GLU A 329 17.62 10.54 11.67
N ARG A 330 16.78 9.99 10.78
CA ARG A 330 15.47 10.58 10.45
C ARG A 330 14.54 9.60 9.74
N PRO A 331 13.22 9.81 9.75
CA PRO A 331 12.31 9.12 8.85
C PRO A 331 12.48 9.61 7.42
N VAL A 332 12.24 8.73 6.42
CA VAL A 332 12.32 9.02 4.99
C VAL A 332 11.21 8.31 4.23
N LEU A 333 10.76 8.89 3.12
CA LEU A 333 9.75 8.26 2.27
C LEU A 333 10.35 7.11 1.46
N VAL A 334 9.60 6.02 1.39
CA VAL A 334 9.85 4.88 0.48
C VAL A 334 8.96 4.99 -0.74
N GLU A 335 7.66 5.19 -0.53
CA GLU A 335 6.68 5.44 -1.60
C GLU A 335 5.43 6.13 -1.05
N GLY A 336 4.60 6.66 -1.95
CA GLY A 336 3.26 7.16 -1.67
C GLY A 336 2.23 6.35 -2.45
N ASN A 337 1.08 6.08 -1.83
CA ASN A 337 -0.01 5.31 -2.41
C ASN A 337 -1.25 6.18 -2.57
N ASN A 338 -1.67 6.41 -3.81
CA ASN A 338 -2.87 7.16 -4.17
C ASN A 338 -4.17 6.41 -3.90
N LEU A 339 -4.08 5.13 -3.57
CA LEU A 339 -5.19 4.25 -3.13
C LEU A 339 -4.82 3.63 -1.78
N PRO A 340 -4.95 4.37 -0.66
CA PRO A 340 -4.63 3.84 0.67
C PRO A 340 -5.46 2.61 1.01
N GLY A 341 -4.84 1.62 1.64
CA GLY A 341 -5.57 0.48 2.22
C GLY A 341 -6.38 0.96 3.42
N TYR A 342 -7.59 0.47 3.58
CA TYR A 342 -8.55 0.88 4.60
C TYR A 342 -8.94 -0.26 5.56
N ASP A 343 -8.73 -1.50 5.14
CA ASP A 343 -9.26 -2.71 5.75
C ASP A 343 -8.43 -3.21 6.93
N ILE A 344 -7.12 -3.06 6.86
CA ILE A 344 -6.16 -3.64 7.80
C ILE A 344 -6.45 -3.27 9.27
N LEU A 345 -6.79 -2.01 9.55
CA LEU A 345 -7.03 -1.55 10.93
C LEU A 345 -8.41 -1.95 11.46
N GLN A 346 -9.31 -2.36 10.60
CA GLN A 346 -10.67 -2.75 10.93
C GLN A 346 -10.83 -4.27 11.13
N MET A 347 -9.73 -5.01 11.12
CA MET A 347 -9.75 -6.46 11.36
C MET A 347 -9.93 -6.77 12.86
N PRO A 348 -10.58 -7.89 13.22
CA PRO A 348 -11.03 -8.17 14.58
C PRO A 348 -10.03 -7.98 15.73
N PRO A 349 -8.75 -8.33 15.63
CA PRO A 349 -7.84 -8.08 16.75
C PRO A 349 -7.62 -6.59 17.03
N HIS A 350 -7.93 -5.72 16.06
CA HIS A 350 -7.71 -4.28 16.15
C HIS A 350 -9.01 -3.49 16.45
N THR A 351 -10.14 -4.15 16.41
CA THR A 351 -11.48 -3.60 16.73
C THR A 351 -12.16 -4.45 17.80
N PRO A 352 -11.63 -4.53 19.03
CA PRO A 352 -12.20 -5.38 20.09
C PRO A 352 -13.63 -4.97 20.49
N ASP A 353 -13.98 -3.68 20.34
CA ASP A 353 -15.32 -3.13 20.52
C ASP A 353 -16.23 -3.32 19.30
N LYS A 354 -15.71 -3.88 18.21
CA LYS A 354 -16.42 -4.08 16.93
C LYS A 354 -16.94 -2.78 16.29
N ILE A 355 -16.18 -1.70 16.48
CA ILE A 355 -16.39 -0.40 15.83
C ILE A 355 -15.27 -0.19 14.82
N GLY A 356 -15.64 0.03 13.56
CA GLY A 356 -14.70 0.21 12.47
C GLY A 356 -14.40 1.67 12.16
#